data_3d846dff0bdc38df45de456cf355e4aa
#
_entry.id   3d846dff0bdc38df45de456cf355e4aa
#
_cell.length_a   1.000
_cell.length_b   1.000
_cell.length_c   1.000
_cell.angle_alpha   90.00
_cell.angle_beta   90.00
_cell.angle_gamma   90.00
#
_symmetry.space_group_name_H-M   'P 1'
#
loop_
_entity.id
_entity.type
_entity.pdbx_description
1 polymer ?
#
loop_
_entity_poly.entity_id
_entity_poly.type
_entity_poly.pdbx_seq_one_letter_code
_entity_poly.pdbx_strand_id
1 'polypeptide(L)'
;MVNGAAGRIAEWVGPHVPEASDGILTSAGICEGFAGAGVGSSVLIFAGFAGLVAGTLAMGAVEYSKLRAERELQAGQLIRERVLLETAPDAELDELTQLYVSRGLSPGLARQVAIELTAHDALAAHAEAEYGISPVSQPEPLRDALAVSAAFAAGGLLPWLAMVLIPGSPRAAVTFVIVLLALALTGWVSARMSDLHSVRPVVRMAGIGALAMAITYIAGILIHPG
;
A
#
# COMPACT_ATOMS: atom_id res chain seq x y z
N MET A 1 12.43 -23.65 -2.06
CA MET A 1 13.07 -23.08 -3.28
C MET A 1 12.00 -22.93 -4.35
N VAL A 2 11.34 -21.79 -4.44
CA VAL A 2 10.48 -21.43 -5.58
C VAL A 2 11.35 -20.61 -6.52
N ASN A 3 12.26 -21.29 -7.22
CA ASN A 3 13.10 -20.69 -8.25
C ASN A 3 12.37 -20.80 -9.59
N GLY A 4 11.70 -19.72 -9.98
CA GLY A 4 11.09 -19.61 -11.30
C GLY A 4 10.51 -18.21 -11.51
N ALA A 5 10.06 -17.92 -12.72
CA ALA A 5 9.40 -16.66 -13.07
C ALA A 5 8.23 -16.33 -12.12
N ALA A 6 7.53 -17.36 -11.62
CA ALA A 6 6.45 -17.22 -10.63
C ALA A 6 6.91 -16.64 -9.28
N GLY A 7 8.11 -16.99 -8.78
CA GLY A 7 8.65 -16.41 -7.55
C GLY A 7 8.96 -14.92 -7.70
N ARG A 8 9.58 -14.54 -8.80
CA ARG A 8 9.87 -13.12 -9.09
C ARG A 8 8.62 -12.26 -9.31
N ILE A 9 7.60 -12.84 -9.93
CA ILE A 9 6.30 -12.16 -10.07
C ILE A 9 5.65 -11.96 -8.70
N ALA A 10 5.68 -12.97 -7.82
CA ALA A 10 5.14 -12.86 -6.47
C ALA A 10 5.87 -11.82 -5.62
N GLU A 11 7.20 -11.75 -5.70
CA GLU A 11 8.01 -10.73 -5.02
C GLU A 11 7.68 -9.31 -5.50
N TRP A 12 7.35 -9.15 -6.77
CA TRP A 12 7.03 -7.83 -7.33
C TRP A 12 5.54 -7.45 -7.14
N VAL A 13 4.63 -8.40 -7.33
CA VAL A 13 3.18 -8.19 -7.23
C VAL A 13 2.74 -8.06 -5.78
N GLY A 14 3.36 -8.83 -4.90
CA GLY A 14 2.89 -8.97 -3.54
C GLY A 14 2.78 -7.68 -2.74
N PRO A 15 3.80 -6.81 -2.72
CA PRO A 15 3.73 -5.52 -2.02
C PRO A 15 2.62 -4.61 -2.53
N HIS A 16 2.14 -4.81 -3.78
CA HIS A 16 1.14 -3.96 -4.44
C HIS A 16 -0.27 -4.57 -4.52
N VAL A 17 -0.49 -5.71 -3.87
CA VAL A 17 -1.83 -6.34 -3.79
C VAL A 17 -2.86 -5.45 -3.08
N PRO A 18 -2.52 -4.73 -2.00
CA PRO A 18 -3.45 -3.80 -1.37
C PRO A 18 -3.95 -2.71 -2.34
N GLU A 19 -3.06 -2.10 -3.09
CA GLU A 19 -3.37 -1.01 -4.04
C GLU A 19 -4.21 -1.52 -5.21
N ALA A 20 -3.92 -2.72 -5.71
CA ALA A 20 -4.76 -3.37 -6.71
C ALA A 20 -6.17 -3.67 -6.16
N SER A 21 -6.28 -4.12 -4.91
CA SER A 21 -7.57 -4.35 -4.25
C SER A 21 -8.35 -3.06 -4.09
N ASP A 22 -7.69 -1.96 -3.75
CA ASP A 22 -8.28 -0.61 -3.64
C ASP A 22 -8.83 -0.14 -4.99
N GLY A 23 -8.08 -0.36 -6.07
CA GLY A 23 -8.53 -0.09 -7.43
C GLY A 23 -9.78 -0.89 -7.81
N ILE A 24 -9.80 -2.20 -7.48
CA ILE A 24 -10.98 -3.05 -7.69
C ILE A 24 -12.19 -2.49 -6.94
N LEU A 25 -12.04 -2.22 -5.64
CA LEU A 25 -13.13 -1.76 -4.77
C LEU A 25 -13.67 -0.41 -5.22
N THR A 26 -12.78 0.55 -5.49
CA THR A 26 -13.16 1.90 -5.91
C THR A 26 -13.92 1.89 -7.25
N SER A 27 -13.35 1.23 -8.25
CA SER A 27 -13.95 1.17 -9.58
C SER A 27 -15.27 0.37 -9.57
N ALA A 28 -15.31 -0.75 -8.82
CA ALA A 28 -16.54 -1.53 -8.67
C ALA A 28 -17.63 -0.72 -7.97
N GLY A 29 -17.30 -0.01 -6.89
CA GLY A 29 -18.26 0.84 -6.17
C GLY A 29 -18.85 1.93 -7.06
N ILE A 30 -18.04 2.61 -7.86
CA ILE A 30 -18.52 3.60 -8.83
C ILE A 30 -19.43 2.93 -9.87
N CYS A 31 -18.99 1.85 -10.48
CA CYS A 31 -19.76 1.15 -11.51
C CYS A 31 -21.11 0.64 -10.99
N GLU A 32 -21.12 0.01 -9.81
CA GLU A 32 -22.37 -0.50 -9.20
C GLU A 32 -23.30 0.64 -8.75
N GLY A 33 -22.74 1.75 -8.24
CA GLY A 33 -23.52 2.92 -7.87
C GLY A 33 -24.27 3.52 -9.08
N PHE A 34 -23.59 3.72 -10.19
CA PHE A 34 -24.20 4.21 -11.42
C PHE A 34 -25.14 3.18 -12.06
N ALA A 35 -24.85 1.88 -11.94
CA ALA A 35 -25.76 0.83 -12.39
C ALA A 35 -27.05 0.82 -11.56
N GLY A 36 -26.96 0.98 -10.23
CA GLY A 36 -28.12 1.12 -9.33
C GLY A 36 -28.97 2.33 -9.63
N ALA A 37 -28.37 3.44 -10.06
CA ALA A 37 -29.07 4.64 -10.49
C ALA A 37 -29.78 4.48 -11.87
N GLY A 38 -29.62 3.35 -12.57
CA GLY A 38 -30.28 3.11 -13.85
C GLY A 38 -29.84 4.03 -14.98
N VAL A 39 -28.65 4.65 -14.87
CA VAL A 39 -28.15 5.57 -15.90
C VAL A 39 -27.80 4.85 -17.20
N GLY A 40 -27.86 5.58 -18.30
CA GLY A 40 -27.47 5.03 -19.61
C GLY A 40 -26.03 4.54 -19.66
N SER A 41 -25.76 3.53 -20.50
CA SER A 41 -24.46 2.87 -20.61
C SER A 41 -23.30 3.84 -20.84
N SER A 42 -23.49 4.87 -21.65
CA SER A 42 -22.43 5.87 -21.95
C SER A 42 -22.01 6.65 -20.69
N VAL A 43 -22.99 7.04 -19.86
CA VAL A 43 -22.73 7.76 -18.60
C VAL A 43 -21.98 6.84 -17.63
N LEU A 44 -22.42 5.59 -17.48
CA LEU A 44 -21.81 4.60 -16.61
C LEU A 44 -20.35 4.32 -17.01
N ILE A 45 -20.09 4.09 -18.30
CA ILE A 45 -18.76 3.83 -18.83
C ILE A 45 -17.85 5.04 -18.59
N PHE A 46 -18.32 6.24 -18.91
CA PHE A 46 -17.56 7.47 -18.73
C PHE A 46 -17.27 7.75 -17.26
N ALA A 47 -18.27 7.62 -16.37
CA ALA A 47 -18.10 7.83 -14.93
C ALA A 47 -17.12 6.83 -14.31
N GLY A 48 -17.21 5.55 -14.67
CA GLY A 48 -16.26 4.53 -14.25
C GLY A 48 -14.83 4.82 -14.72
N PHE A 49 -14.66 5.23 -15.98
CA PHE A 49 -13.34 5.62 -16.52
C PHE A 49 -12.79 6.87 -15.83
N ALA A 50 -13.59 7.90 -15.67
CA ALA A 50 -13.19 9.13 -14.98
C ALA A 50 -12.77 8.85 -13.52
N GLY A 51 -13.53 8.02 -12.82
CA GLY A 51 -13.20 7.59 -11.46
C GLY A 51 -11.91 6.77 -11.40
N LEU A 52 -11.68 5.86 -12.34
CA LEU A 52 -10.45 5.10 -12.46
C LEU A 52 -9.24 6.01 -12.67
N VAL A 53 -9.32 6.96 -13.59
CA VAL A 53 -8.24 7.92 -13.87
C VAL A 53 -7.97 8.79 -12.64
N ALA A 54 -9.03 9.37 -12.06
CA ALA A 54 -8.91 10.23 -10.88
C ALA A 54 -8.31 9.46 -9.69
N GLY A 55 -8.78 8.25 -9.42
CA GLY A 55 -8.27 7.40 -8.36
C GLY A 55 -6.80 7.02 -8.56
N THR A 56 -6.42 6.65 -9.79
CA THR A 56 -5.03 6.34 -10.15
C THR A 56 -4.09 7.51 -9.89
N LEU A 57 -4.48 8.72 -10.32
CA LEU A 57 -3.68 9.92 -10.11
C LEU A 57 -3.62 10.31 -8.62
N ALA A 58 -4.74 10.21 -7.90
CA ALA A 58 -4.79 10.51 -6.48
C ALA A 58 -3.91 9.58 -5.66
N MET A 59 -3.96 8.27 -5.92
CA MET A 59 -3.12 7.28 -5.23
C MET A 59 -1.63 7.56 -5.43
N GLY A 60 -1.22 7.79 -6.67
CA GLY A 60 0.17 8.15 -6.96
C GLY A 60 0.62 9.46 -6.31
N ALA A 61 -0.22 10.50 -6.35
CA ALA A 61 0.08 11.78 -5.73
C ALA A 61 0.21 11.68 -4.20
N VAL A 62 -0.68 10.93 -3.55
CA VAL A 62 -0.64 10.69 -2.11
C VAL A 62 0.62 9.93 -1.72
N GLU A 63 0.95 8.85 -2.41
CA GLU A 63 2.14 8.04 -2.11
C GLU A 63 3.43 8.84 -2.36
N TYR A 64 3.52 9.57 -3.48
CA TYR A 64 4.65 10.46 -3.73
C TYR A 64 4.84 11.48 -2.61
N SER A 65 3.75 12.15 -2.19
CA SER A 65 3.80 13.17 -1.15
C SER A 65 4.19 12.60 0.20
N LYS A 66 3.69 11.42 0.56
CA LYS A 66 4.02 10.69 1.79
C LYS A 66 5.51 10.35 1.83
N LEU A 67 6.02 9.68 0.79
CA LEU A 67 7.43 9.28 0.72
C LEU A 67 8.38 10.48 0.64
N ARG A 68 7.94 11.56 0.00
CA ARG A 68 8.71 12.81 -0.05
C ARG A 68 8.82 13.46 1.32
N ALA A 69 7.71 13.55 2.05
CA ALA A 69 7.69 14.09 3.41
C ALA A 69 8.52 13.23 4.37
N GLU A 70 8.47 11.91 4.24
CA GLU A 70 9.29 10.98 5.02
C GLU A 70 10.79 11.21 4.77
N ARG A 71 11.22 11.33 3.51
CA ARG A 71 12.61 11.66 3.17
C ARG A 71 13.06 13.00 3.74
N GLU A 72 12.21 14.02 3.68
CA GLU A 72 12.51 15.35 4.20
C GLU A 72 12.66 15.32 5.73
N LEU A 73 11.81 14.55 6.42
CA LEU A 73 11.93 14.32 7.87
C LEU A 73 13.24 13.61 8.21
N GLN A 74 13.56 12.52 7.52
CA GLN A 74 14.80 11.76 7.72
C GLN A 74 16.04 12.62 7.47
N ALA A 75 16.04 13.40 6.39
CA ALA A 75 17.14 14.33 6.11
C ALA A 75 17.33 15.36 7.23
N GLY A 76 16.23 15.90 7.76
CA GLY A 76 16.28 16.83 8.91
C GLY A 76 16.81 16.16 10.19
N GLN A 77 16.48 14.90 10.43
CA GLN A 77 17.01 14.12 11.55
C GLN A 77 18.52 13.90 11.40
N LEU A 78 18.98 13.46 10.24
CA LEU A 78 20.40 13.24 9.98
C LEU A 78 21.25 14.51 10.07
N ILE A 79 20.70 15.67 9.68
CA ILE A 79 21.40 16.95 9.84
C ILE A 79 21.57 17.29 11.32
N ARG A 80 20.53 17.13 12.13
CA ARG A 80 20.59 17.36 13.59
C ARG A 80 21.58 16.43 14.26
N GLU A 81 21.51 15.16 13.93
CA GLU A 81 22.37 14.11 14.46
C GLU A 81 23.85 14.39 14.18
N ARG A 82 24.16 14.80 12.95
CA ARG A 82 25.55 15.20 12.62
C ARG A 82 26.07 16.33 13.50
N VAL A 83 25.23 17.34 13.76
CA VAL A 83 25.61 18.46 14.64
C VAL A 83 25.85 17.99 16.07
N LEU A 84 25.03 17.10 16.60
CA LEU A 84 25.17 16.53 17.94
C LEU A 84 26.45 15.70 18.06
N LEU A 85 26.73 14.82 17.11
CA LEU A 85 27.96 14.04 17.03
C LEU A 85 29.22 14.92 16.97
N GLU A 86 29.16 16.10 16.33
CA GLU A 86 30.27 17.05 16.29
C GLU A 86 30.41 17.87 17.57
N THR A 87 29.30 18.21 18.24
CA THR A 87 29.31 19.16 19.39
C THR A 87 29.36 18.46 20.74
N ALA A 88 28.86 17.23 20.85
CA ALA A 88 28.73 16.49 22.10
C ALA A 88 29.01 14.97 21.94
N PRO A 89 30.13 14.55 21.33
CA PRO A 89 30.38 13.14 20.96
C PRO A 89 30.32 12.16 22.13
N ASP A 90 30.74 12.58 23.34
CA ASP A 90 30.70 11.72 24.52
C ASP A 90 29.25 11.48 24.99
N ALA A 91 28.40 12.50 24.92
CA ALA A 91 26.98 12.37 25.27
C ALA A 91 26.25 11.45 24.28
N GLU A 92 26.53 11.59 22.99
CA GLU A 92 25.97 10.74 21.93
C GLU A 92 26.41 9.28 22.10
N LEU A 93 27.67 9.02 22.43
CA LEU A 93 28.14 7.67 22.72
C LEU A 93 27.45 7.06 23.95
N ASP A 94 27.14 7.88 24.95
CA ASP A 94 26.38 7.45 26.13
C ASP A 94 24.91 7.14 25.76
N GLU A 95 24.30 7.97 24.89
CA GLU A 95 22.95 7.77 24.39
C GLU A 95 22.84 6.45 23.61
N LEU A 96 23.72 6.23 22.64
CA LEU A 96 23.79 4.98 21.88
C LEU A 96 23.98 3.77 22.80
N THR A 97 24.81 3.90 23.84
CA THR A 97 24.99 2.87 24.87
C THR A 97 23.68 2.55 25.56
N GLN A 98 22.93 3.56 26.00
CA GLN A 98 21.64 3.38 26.69
C GLN A 98 20.59 2.76 25.77
N LEU A 99 20.56 3.09 24.50
CA LEU A 99 19.68 2.46 23.53
C LEU A 99 19.93 0.96 23.42
N TYR A 100 21.19 0.52 23.39
CA TYR A 100 21.51 -0.90 23.36
C TYR A 100 21.22 -1.60 24.71
N VAL A 101 21.38 -0.92 25.84
CA VAL A 101 20.94 -1.46 27.15
C VAL A 101 19.43 -1.66 27.17
N SER A 102 18.66 -0.70 26.66
CA SER A 102 17.20 -0.81 26.58
C SER A 102 16.72 -1.97 25.69
N ARG A 103 17.55 -2.37 24.70
CA ARG A 103 17.34 -3.53 23.84
C ARG A 103 17.79 -4.86 24.48
N GLY A 104 18.27 -4.84 25.72
CA GLY A 104 18.57 -6.04 26.51
C GLY A 104 20.05 -6.41 26.59
N LEU A 105 20.99 -5.61 26.10
CA LEU A 105 22.40 -5.86 26.30
C LEU A 105 22.82 -5.49 27.74
N SER A 106 23.83 -6.20 28.28
CA SER A 106 24.44 -5.76 29.55
C SER A 106 25.17 -4.42 29.34
N PRO A 107 25.25 -3.54 30.35
CA PRO A 107 25.87 -2.21 30.20
C PRO A 107 27.29 -2.24 29.62
N GLY A 108 28.12 -3.21 30.03
CA GLY A 108 29.48 -3.37 29.53
C GLY A 108 29.52 -3.75 28.06
N LEU A 109 28.68 -4.67 27.62
CA LEU A 109 28.59 -5.08 26.21
C LEU A 109 27.98 -3.95 25.35
N ALA A 110 26.93 -3.29 25.82
CA ALA A 110 26.31 -2.17 25.15
C ALA A 110 27.32 -1.06 24.85
N ARG A 111 28.16 -0.73 25.85
CA ARG A 111 29.24 0.28 25.68
C ARG A 111 30.27 -0.14 24.63
N GLN A 112 30.68 -1.40 24.61
CA GLN A 112 31.61 -1.90 23.61
C GLN A 112 31.03 -1.84 22.20
N VAL A 113 29.78 -2.27 22.03
CA VAL A 113 29.07 -2.21 20.76
C VAL A 113 28.94 -0.76 20.27
N ALA A 114 28.55 0.15 21.16
CA ALA A 114 28.43 1.58 20.82
C ALA A 114 29.77 2.17 20.36
N ILE A 115 30.88 1.88 21.03
CA ILE A 115 32.21 2.33 20.65
C ILE A 115 32.61 1.81 19.26
N GLU A 116 32.42 0.51 19.00
CA GLU A 116 32.80 -0.09 17.71
C GLU A 116 31.96 0.45 16.56
N LEU A 117 30.64 0.61 16.76
CA LEU A 117 29.75 1.16 15.75
C LEU A 117 30.06 2.65 15.47
N THR A 118 30.28 3.44 16.51
CA THR A 118 30.68 4.86 16.38
C THR A 118 32.02 5.00 15.64
N ALA A 119 32.97 4.13 15.91
CA ALA A 119 34.26 4.13 15.22
C ALA A 119 34.16 3.72 13.74
N HIS A 120 33.15 2.92 13.37
CA HIS A 120 32.89 2.51 11.99
C HIS A 120 32.17 3.60 11.18
N ASP A 121 30.99 4.01 11.65
CA ASP A 121 30.19 5.10 11.08
C ASP A 121 29.19 5.61 12.16
N ALA A 122 29.56 6.65 12.87
CA ALA A 122 28.78 7.21 13.96
C ALA A 122 27.38 7.62 13.50
N LEU A 123 27.29 8.36 12.37
CA LEU A 123 26.02 8.85 11.86
C LEU A 123 25.08 7.71 11.46
N ALA A 124 25.60 6.69 10.79
CA ALA A 124 24.78 5.53 10.40
C ALA A 124 24.35 4.73 11.63
N ALA A 125 25.21 4.57 12.64
CA ALA A 125 24.89 3.85 13.88
C ALA A 125 23.74 4.52 14.65
N HIS A 126 23.80 5.84 14.81
CA HIS A 126 22.74 6.62 15.46
C HIS A 126 21.45 6.65 14.63
N ALA A 127 21.57 6.91 13.32
CA ALA A 127 20.43 6.93 12.40
C ALA A 127 19.63 5.63 12.44
N GLU A 128 20.30 4.49 12.48
CA GLU A 128 19.65 3.18 12.56
C GLU A 128 19.11 2.91 13.97
N ALA A 129 19.88 3.22 15.02
CA ALA A 129 19.51 2.90 16.39
C ALA A 129 18.36 3.76 16.91
N GLU A 130 18.33 5.05 16.60
CA GLU A 130 17.36 6.01 17.12
C GLU A 130 16.14 6.16 16.22
N TYR A 131 16.37 6.27 14.91
CA TYR A 131 15.32 6.62 13.95
C TYR A 131 14.91 5.47 13.04
N GLY A 132 15.62 4.33 13.08
CA GLY A 132 15.39 3.20 12.18
C GLY A 132 15.72 3.53 10.72
N ILE A 133 16.56 4.54 10.48
CA ILE A 133 16.96 4.95 9.15
C ILE A 133 18.11 4.06 8.68
N SER A 134 17.82 3.15 7.74
CA SER A 134 18.85 2.32 7.11
C SER A 134 19.36 2.98 5.83
N PRO A 135 20.68 3.11 5.66
CA PRO A 135 21.26 3.64 4.42
C PRO A 135 21.03 2.73 3.21
N VAL A 136 20.64 1.45 3.44
CA VAL A 136 20.49 0.44 2.39
C VAL A 136 19.12 0.46 1.72
N SER A 137 18.07 0.96 2.38
CA SER A 137 16.70 0.91 1.85
C SER A 137 16.02 2.28 1.93
N GLN A 138 16.41 3.19 1.06
CA GLN A 138 15.68 4.45 0.92
C GLN A 138 14.60 4.31 -0.16
N PRO A 139 13.33 4.63 0.16
CA PRO A 139 12.25 4.60 -0.82
C PRO A 139 12.53 5.57 -1.98
N GLU A 140 12.15 5.20 -3.18
CA GLU A 140 12.24 6.08 -4.36
C GLU A 140 10.87 6.69 -4.66
N PRO A 141 10.56 7.92 -4.19
CA PRO A 141 9.19 8.45 -4.19
C PRO A 141 8.48 8.38 -5.53
N LEU A 142 9.17 8.71 -6.62
CA LEU A 142 8.55 8.70 -7.95
C LEU A 142 8.30 7.27 -8.44
N ARG A 143 9.27 6.38 -8.27
CA ARG A 143 9.15 4.98 -8.69
C ARG A 143 8.06 4.26 -7.94
N ASP A 144 8.04 4.44 -6.61
CA ASP A 144 7.07 3.78 -5.74
C ASP A 144 5.66 4.33 -5.98
N ALA A 145 5.51 5.65 -6.16
CA ALA A 145 4.24 6.27 -6.55
C ALA A 145 3.71 5.76 -7.90
N LEU A 146 4.59 5.58 -8.89
CA LEU A 146 4.21 5.01 -10.19
C LEU A 146 3.79 3.54 -10.08
N ALA A 147 4.48 2.76 -9.24
CA ALA A 147 4.12 1.36 -8.99
C ALA A 147 2.74 1.24 -8.33
N VAL A 148 2.47 2.05 -7.31
CA VAL A 148 1.17 2.15 -6.62
C VAL A 148 0.07 2.57 -7.59
N SER A 149 0.30 3.60 -8.40
CA SER A 149 -0.64 4.04 -9.45
C SER A 149 -0.95 2.93 -10.46
N ALA A 150 0.08 2.23 -10.92
CA ALA A 150 -0.09 1.14 -11.88
C ALA A 150 -0.86 -0.04 -11.28
N ALA A 151 -0.61 -0.39 -10.02
CA ALA A 151 -1.33 -1.44 -9.32
C ALA A 151 -2.82 -1.09 -9.13
N PHE A 152 -3.11 0.15 -8.69
CA PHE A 152 -4.47 0.64 -8.57
C PHE A 152 -5.20 0.62 -9.92
N ALA A 153 -4.56 1.14 -10.97
CA ALA A 153 -5.14 1.15 -12.31
C ALA A 153 -5.42 -0.27 -12.82
N ALA A 154 -4.48 -1.19 -12.64
CA ALA A 154 -4.64 -2.59 -13.07
C ALA A 154 -5.81 -3.26 -12.35
N GLY A 155 -5.96 -3.05 -11.04
CA GLY A 155 -7.09 -3.55 -10.28
C GLY A 155 -8.41 -2.93 -10.75
N GLY A 156 -8.48 -1.61 -10.86
CA GLY A 156 -9.70 -0.90 -11.22
C GLY A 156 -10.15 -1.08 -12.67
N LEU A 157 -9.23 -1.44 -13.57
CA LEU A 157 -9.58 -1.79 -14.95
C LEU A 157 -10.50 -3.00 -15.02
N LEU A 158 -10.39 -3.96 -14.10
CA LEU A 158 -11.17 -5.20 -14.14
C LEU A 158 -12.68 -4.96 -14.02
N PRO A 159 -13.22 -4.29 -12.98
CA PRO A 159 -14.65 -4.00 -12.91
C PRO A 159 -15.12 -3.05 -14.00
N TRP A 160 -14.30 -2.07 -14.39
CA TRP A 160 -14.64 -1.17 -15.49
C TRP A 160 -14.77 -1.91 -16.82
N LEU A 161 -13.81 -2.79 -17.17
CA LEU A 161 -13.90 -3.60 -18.38
C LEU A 161 -15.10 -4.57 -18.34
N ALA A 162 -15.42 -5.15 -17.19
CA ALA A 162 -16.60 -5.96 -17.05
C ALA A 162 -17.87 -5.15 -17.39
N MET A 163 -17.96 -3.92 -16.89
CA MET A 163 -19.08 -3.03 -17.21
C MET A 163 -19.15 -2.61 -18.67
N VAL A 164 -18.02 -2.47 -19.36
CA VAL A 164 -17.95 -2.11 -20.78
C VAL A 164 -18.31 -3.29 -21.67
N LEU A 165 -17.79 -4.49 -21.35
CA LEU A 165 -17.85 -5.65 -22.24
C LEU A 165 -19.14 -6.46 -22.10
N ILE A 166 -19.83 -6.37 -20.95
CA ILE A 166 -21.06 -7.11 -20.70
C ILE A 166 -22.28 -6.25 -21.05
N PRO A 167 -23.02 -6.58 -22.12
CA PRO A 167 -24.21 -5.79 -22.51
C PRO A 167 -25.47 -6.20 -21.72
N GLY A 168 -26.40 -5.30 -21.57
CA GLY A 168 -27.75 -5.56 -21.10
C GLY A 168 -27.90 -5.67 -19.58
N SER A 169 -29.04 -6.24 -19.16
CA SER A 169 -29.47 -6.31 -17.77
C SER A 169 -28.57 -7.13 -16.83
N PRO A 170 -27.84 -8.20 -17.25
CA PRO A 170 -27.01 -8.97 -16.33
C PRO A 170 -25.68 -8.29 -15.97
N ARG A 171 -25.36 -7.13 -16.57
CA ARG A 171 -24.09 -6.42 -16.41
C ARG A 171 -23.67 -6.26 -14.95
N ALA A 172 -24.50 -5.64 -14.12
CA ALA A 172 -24.23 -5.41 -12.71
C ALA A 172 -23.99 -6.71 -11.94
N ALA A 173 -24.89 -7.68 -12.08
CA ALA A 173 -24.76 -8.95 -11.37
C ALA A 173 -23.49 -9.74 -11.79
N VAL A 174 -23.14 -9.73 -13.06
CA VAL A 174 -21.92 -10.41 -13.54
C VAL A 174 -20.67 -9.68 -13.08
N THR A 175 -20.66 -8.35 -13.12
CA THR A 175 -19.55 -7.53 -12.58
C THR A 175 -19.38 -7.78 -11.10
N PHE A 176 -20.48 -7.83 -10.33
CA PHE A 176 -20.45 -8.14 -8.90
C PHE A 176 -19.73 -9.47 -8.62
N VAL A 177 -20.08 -10.54 -9.36
CA VAL A 177 -19.44 -11.85 -9.22
C VAL A 177 -17.95 -11.80 -9.59
N ILE A 178 -17.61 -11.17 -10.72
CA ILE A 178 -16.20 -11.02 -11.17
C ILE A 178 -15.37 -10.31 -10.09
N VAL A 179 -15.89 -9.23 -9.53
CA VAL A 179 -15.22 -8.46 -8.49
C VAL A 179 -15.03 -9.27 -7.21
N LEU A 180 -16.05 -10.03 -6.77
CA LEU A 180 -15.91 -10.90 -5.61
C LEU A 180 -14.83 -11.97 -5.80
N LEU A 181 -14.76 -12.57 -6.98
CA LEU A 181 -13.71 -13.55 -7.30
C LEU A 181 -12.32 -12.89 -7.32
N ALA A 182 -12.21 -11.70 -7.87
CA ALA A 182 -10.94 -10.96 -7.89
C ALA A 182 -10.48 -10.59 -6.46
N LEU A 183 -11.38 -10.09 -5.61
CA LEU A 183 -11.07 -9.78 -4.21
C LEU A 183 -10.77 -11.03 -3.37
N ALA A 184 -11.45 -12.14 -3.65
CA ALA A 184 -11.11 -13.41 -3.04
C ALA A 184 -9.70 -13.86 -3.45
N LEU A 185 -9.32 -13.68 -4.72
CA LEU A 185 -7.98 -13.97 -5.21
C LEU A 185 -6.91 -13.07 -4.55
N THR A 186 -7.14 -11.75 -4.45
CA THR A 186 -6.20 -10.85 -3.76
C THR A 186 -6.06 -11.22 -2.28
N GLY A 187 -7.16 -11.56 -1.61
CA GLY A 187 -7.15 -12.07 -0.23
C GLY A 187 -6.38 -13.38 -0.09
N TRP A 188 -6.49 -14.28 -1.07
CA TRP A 188 -5.74 -15.52 -1.10
C TRP A 188 -4.23 -15.29 -1.33
N VAL A 189 -3.87 -14.40 -2.26
CA VAL A 189 -2.46 -14.02 -2.50
C VAL A 189 -1.86 -13.42 -1.24
N SER A 190 -2.55 -12.48 -0.57
CA SER A 190 -2.11 -11.88 0.69
C SER A 190 -1.89 -12.93 1.79
N ALA A 191 -2.80 -13.92 1.91
CA ALA A 191 -2.65 -15.00 2.88
C ALA A 191 -1.42 -15.88 2.60
N ARG A 192 -1.15 -16.16 1.32
CA ARG A 192 0.01 -16.95 0.90
C ARG A 192 1.33 -16.26 1.17
N MET A 193 1.38 -14.95 1.00
CA MET A 193 2.58 -14.15 1.26
C MET A 193 2.92 -14.02 2.74
N SER A 194 1.89 -14.07 3.59
CA SER A 194 2.05 -14.01 5.04
C SER A 194 2.22 -15.41 5.68
N ASP A 195 2.48 -16.45 4.88
CA ASP A 195 2.52 -17.87 5.32
C ASP A 195 1.28 -18.31 6.14
N LEU A 196 0.17 -17.58 6.02
CA LEU A 196 -1.08 -17.87 6.70
C LEU A 196 -1.91 -18.85 5.86
N HIS A 197 -2.06 -20.07 6.34
CA HIS A 197 -2.98 -21.06 5.79
C HIS A 197 -4.43 -20.80 6.27
N SER A 198 -4.89 -19.56 6.15
CA SER A 198 -6.19 -19.15 6.67
C SER A 198 -7.08 -18.61 5.54
N VAL A 199 -8.33 -19.00 5.54
CA VAL A 199 -9.36 -18.45 4.64
C VAL A 199 -9.88 -17.06 5.10
N ARG A 200 -9.49 -16.62 6.28
CA ARG A 200 -9.96 -15.35 6.87
C ARG A 200 -9.68 -14.13 5.97
N PRO A 201 -8.47 -13.93 5.40
CA PRO A 201 -8.22 -12.81 4.50
C PRO A 201 -9.12 -12.85 3.25
N VAL A 202 -9.37 -14.04 2.70
CA VAL A 202 -10.25 -14.24 1.53
C VAL A 202 -11.67 -13.81 1.85
N VAL A 203 -12.24 -14.33 2.95
CA VAL A 203 -13.62 -14.00 3.37
C VAL A 203 -13.73 -12.51 3.72
N ARG A 204 -12.73 -11.95 4.38
CA ARG A 204 -12.70 -10.53 4.73
C ARG A 204 -12.72 -9.63 3.49
N MET A 205 -11.84 -9.88 2.51
CA MET A 205 -11.76 -9.07 1.29
C MET A 205 -13.03 -9.20 0.44
N ALA A 206 -13.54 -10.41 0.23
CA ALA A 206 -14.78 -10.63 -0.48
C ALA A 206 -15.99 -10.01 0.24
N GLY A 207 -16.04 -10.11 1.58
CA GLY A 207 -17.12 -9.53 2.39
C GLY A 207 -17.12 -8.00 2.36
N ILE A 208 -15.95 -7.36 2.46
CA ILE A 208 -15.82 -5.90 2.33
C ILE A 208 -16.27 -5.46 0.93
N GLY A 209 -15.84 -6.17 -0.11
CA GLY A 209 -16.23 -5.87 -1.48
C GLY A 209 -17.73 -6.02 -1.72
N ALA A 210 -18.32 -7.12 -1.24
CA ALA A 210 -19.77 -7.32 -1.33
C ALA A 210 -20.55 -6.20 -0.65
N LEU A 211 -20.13 -5.82 0.56
CA LEU A 211 -20.77 -4.76 1.32
C LEU A 211 -20.64 -3.39 0.63
N ALA A 212 -19.44 -3.05 0.16
CA ALA A 212 -19.19 -1.78 -0.53
C ALA A 212 -20.04 -1.65 -1.80
N MET A 213 -20.04 -2.68 -2.64
CA MET A 213 -20.85 -2.71 -3.87
C MET A 213 -22.36 -2.66 -3.58
N ALA A 214 -22.84 -3.38 -2.55
CA ALA A 214 -24.25 -3.34 -2.16
C ALA A 214 -24.65 -1.95 -1.68
N ILE A 215 -23.84 -1.30 -0.84
CA ILE A 215 -24.11 0.06 -0.36
C ILE A 215 -24.17 1.05 -1.52
N THR A 216 -23.19 1.02 -2.43
CA THR A 216 -23.14 1.96 -3.56
C THR A 216 -24.30 1.72 -4.53
N TYR A 217 -24.64 0.47 -4.81
CA TYR A 217 -25.77 0.11 -5.66
C TYR A 217 -27.11 0.61 -5.06
N ILE A 218 -27.35 0.37 -3.76
CA ILE A 218 -28.53 0.86 -3.05
C ILE A 218 -28.56 2.40 -3.03
N ALA A 219 -27.41 3.05 -2.78
CA ALA A 219 -27.32 4.49 -2.84
C ALA A 219 -27.69 5.04 -4.23
N GLY A 220 -27.27 4.36 -5.30
CA GLY A 220 -27.66 4.69 -6.67
C GLY A 220 -29.18 4.66 -6.87
N ILE A 221 -29.86 3.59 -6.41
CA ILE A 221 -31.33 3.47 -6.47
C ILE A 221 -32.02 4.60 -5.70
N LEU A 222 -31.51 4.96 -4.52
CA LEU A 222 -32.13 5.97 -3.68
C LEU A 222 -31.99 7.40 -4.20
N ILE A 223 -30.86 7.70 -4.88
CA ILE A 223 -30.57 9.03 -5.43
C ILE A 223 -31.37 9.26 -6.74
N HIS A 224 -31.56 8.22 -7.51
CA HIS A 224 -32.24 8.29 -8.80
C HIS A 224 -33.36 7.20 -8.86
N PRO A 225 -34.44 7.38 -8.10
CA PRO A 225 -35.57 6.45 -8.15
C PRO A 225 -36.28 6.62 -9.49
N GLY A 226 -35.98 5.76 -10.48
CA GLY A 226 -36.53 5.58 -11.80
C GLY A 226 -37.64 6.48 -12.29
#